data_5081b79393ae969434efc7de2b2496f7
#
_entry.id   5081b79393ae969434efc7de2b2496f7
#
_cell.length_a   1.000
_cell.length_b   1.000
_cell.length_c   1.000
_cell.angle_alpha   90.00
_cell.angle_beta   90.00
_cell.angle_gamma   90.00
#
_symmetry.space_group_name_H-M   'P 1'
#
loop_
_entity.id
_entity.type
_entity.pdbx_description
1 polymer ?
#
loop_
_entity_poly.entity_id
_entity_poly.type
_entity_poly.pdbx_seq_one_letter_code
_entity_poly.pdbx_strand_id
1 'polypeptide(L)'
;RYPVIMGFSPTDAVLRFHEAYKQKAEEYGYEASGEQLGWSTPVYVAESNDIARKEAAEHIETLFNHFFHIPFEFLFPPGYTGIPSLQKMMEFRKGIGTSKLKLDDLFARGNCIVGSPDTVYSKIAEIHDKTGFQIMMPMIQFGTLTDDLVKKSTQMYAEEVMPKLGSL
;
A
#
# COMPACT_ATOMS: atom_id res chain seq x y z
N ARG A 1 18.92 10.59 -9.90
CA ARG A 1 17.66 10.84 -9.18
C ARG A 1 16.61 9.89 -9.70
N TYR A 2 16.19 8.94 -8.89
CA TYR A 2 15.27 7.89 -9.30
C TYR A 2 13.95 8.03 -8.54
N PRO A 3 12.79 7.74 -9.16
CA PRO A 3 11.56 7.62 -8.42
C PRO A 3 11.62 6.42 -7.47
N VAL A 4 10.95 6.53 -6.34
CA VAL A 4 10.83 5.48 -5.34
C VAL A 4 9.37 5.18 -5.08
N ILE A 5 9.01 3.91 -5.10
CA ILE A 5 7.65 3.46 -4.89
C ILE A 5 7.61 2.61 -3.62
N MET A 6 6.84 3.08 -2.65
CA MET A 6 6.60 2.33 -1.43
C MET A 6 5.44 1.37 -1.64
N GLY A 7 5.68 0.05 -1.52
CA GLY A 7 4.68 -0.98 -1.74
C GLY A 7 4.31 -1.77 -0.49
N PHE A 8 3.07 -2.26 -0.41
CA PHE A 8 2.58 -3.19 0.61
C PHE A 8 2.81 -2.78 2.07
N SER A 9 3.00 -1.52 2.31
CA SER A 9 3.30 -0.98 3.62
C SER A 9 2.09 -0.25 4.19
N PRO A 10 1.92 -0.23 5.52
CA PRO A 10 0.90 0.61 6.15
C PRO A 10 1.15 2.09 5.86
N THR A 11 0.09 2.88 5.83
CA THR A 11 0.16 4.30 5.42
C THR A 11 1.12 5.13 6.27
N ASP A 12 1.24 4.86 7.56
CA ASP A 12 2.20 5.55 8.42
C ASP A 12 3.67 5.27 8.04
N ALA A 13 3.96 4.08 7.52
CA ALA A 13 5.29 3.76 6.98
C ALA A 13 5.54 4.48 5.65
N VAL A 14 4.52 4.62 4.79
CA VAL A 14 4.61 5.39 3.55
C VAL A 14 4.93 6.85 3.85
N LEU A 15 4.22 7.47 4.80
CA LEU A 15 4.46 8.85 5.23
C LEU A 15 5.91 9.05 5.71
N ARG A 16 6.37 8.19 6.65
CA ARG A 16 7.75 8.27 7.16
C ARG A 16 8.81 8.07 6.09
N PHE A 17 8.55 7.17 5.13
CA PHE A 17 9.49 6.88 4.05
C PHE A 17 9.61 8.04 3.07
N HIS A 18 8.49 8.63 2.67
CA HIS A 18 8.49 9.80 1.79
C HIS A 18 9.20 10.99 2.45
N GLU A 19 8.95 11.21 3.73
CA GLU A 19 9.64 12.24 4.51
C GLU A 19 11.16 12.00 4.57
N ALA A 20 11.57 10.77 4.89
CA ALA A 20 12.99 10.41 4.93
C ALA A 20 13.66 10.57 3.55
N TYR A 21 12.94 10.28 2.46
CA TYR A 21 13.44 10.48 1.11
C TYR A 21 13.67 11.98 0.82
N LYS A 22 12.71 12.85 1.19
CA LYS A 22 12.83 14.31 1.01
C LYS A 22 14.03 14.86 1.80
N GLN A 23 14.16 14.48 3.08
CA GLN A 23 15.28 14.88 3.92
C GLN A 23 16.63 14.46 3.32
N LYS A 24 16.70 13.23 2.80
CA LYS A 24 17.92 12.77 2.12
C LYS A 24 18.22 13.52 0.83
N ALA A 25 17.20 13.86 0.06
CA ALA A 25 17.36 14.67 -1.15
C ALA A 25 17.97 16.03 -0.81
N GLU A 26 17.48 16.69 0.24
CA GLU A 26 18.01 17.98 0.74
C GLU A 26 19.47 17.86 1.19
N GLU A 27 19.84 16.80 1.93
CA GLU A 27 21.23 16.54 2.34
C GLU A 27 22.18 16.43 1.12
N TYR A 28 21.67 15.93 -0.02
CA TYR A 28 22.41 15.83 -1.28
C TYR A 28 22.20 17.02 -2.22
N GLY A 29 21.63 18.12 -1.72
CA GLY A 29 21.56 19.41 -2.43
C GLY A 29 20.50 19.45 -3.53
N TYR A 30 19.40 18.72 -3.41
CA TYR A 30 18.25 18.83 -4.30
C TYR A 30 16.92 18.67 -3.57
N GLU A 31 15.86 19.23 -4.12
CA GLU A 31 14.49 19.04 -3.66
C GLU A 31 13.85 17.83 -4.38
N ALA A 32 13.27 16.94 -3.62
CA ALA A 32 12.52 15.81 -4.17
C ALA A 32 11.13 16.27 -4.63
N SER A 33 10.84 16.10 -5.92
CA SER A 33 9.50 16.38 -6.46
C SER A 33 8.52 15.23 -6.18
N GLY A 34 7.22 15.51 -6.29
CA GLY A 34 6.18 14.48 -6.18
C GLY A 34 6.30 13.37 -7.23
N GLU A 35 6.87 13.68 -8.40
CA GLU A 35 7.18 12.70 -9.47
C GLU A 35 8.23 11.65 -9.07
N GLN A 36 8.94 11.87 -7.98
CA GLN A 36 9.90 10.91 -7.42
C GLN A 36 9.32 10.06 -6.30
N LEU A 37 8.10 10.35 -5.86
CA LEU A 37 7.43 9.66 -4.76
C LEU A 37 6.25 8.87 -5.28
N GLY A 38 6.21 7.58 -4.94
CA GLY A 38 5.15 6.69 -5.36
C GLY A 38 4.61 5.82 -4.23
N TRP A 39 3.37 5.40 -4.41
CA TRP A 39 2.69 4.49 -3.52
C TRP A 39 2.02 3.35 -4.29
N SER A 40 2.24 2.11 -3.86
CA SER A 40 1.61 0.92 -4.39
C SER A 40 0.90 0.18 -3.27
N THR A 41 -0.39 -0.05 -3.42
CA THR A 41 -1.22 -0.74 -2.42
C THR A 41 -2.34 -1.53 -3.09
N PRO A 42 -2.84 -2.63 -2.49
CA PRO A 42 -4.05 -3.29 -2.98
C PRO A 42 -5.24 -2.35 -2.93
N VAL A 43 -5.97 -2.25 -4.04
CA VAL A 43 -7.15 -1.40 -4.18
C VAL A 43 -8.31 -2.23 -4.72
N TYR A 44 -9.47 -2.15 -4.05
CA TYR A 44 -10.71 -2.75 -4.53
C TYR A 44 -11.87 -1.76 -4.46
N VAL A 45 -12.56 -1.59 -5.58
CA VAL A 45 -13.68 -0.65 -5.73
C VAL A 45 -14.96 -1.43 -6.05
N ALA A 46 -16.02 -1.11 -5.32
CA ALA A 46 -17.37 -1.60 -5.61
C ALA A 46 -18.40 -0.49 -5.36
N GLU A 47 -19.66 -0.76 -5.63
CA GLU A 47 -20.76 0.20 -5.57
C GLU A 47 -20.97 0.82 -4.18
N SER A 48 -20.58 0.09 -3.13
CA SER A 48 -20.63 0.56 -1.75
C SER A 48 -19.50 -0.03 -0.92
N ASN A 49 -19.22 0.59 0.23
CA ASN A 49 -18.21 0.10 1.16
C ASN A 49 -18.50 -1.32 1.66
N ASP A 50 -19.77 -1.65 1.91
CA ASP A 50 -20.18 -2.96 2.42
C ASP A 50 -19.98 -4.06 1.35
N ILE A 51 -20.35 -3.77 0.11
CA ILE A 51 -20.13 -4.68 -1.03
C ILE A 51 -18.62 -4.88 -1.24
N ALA A 52 -17.85 -3.78 -1.30
CA ALA A 52 -16.42 -3.85 -1.50
C ALA A 52 -15.73 -4.69 -0.41
N ARG A 53 -16.08 -4.50 0.86
CA ARG A 53 -15.53 -5.27 1.98
C ARG A 53 -15.89 -6.75 1.88
N LYS A 54 -17.15 -7.06 1.56
CA LYS A 54 -17.61 -8.44 1.42
C LYS A 54 -16.91 -9.16 0.27
N GLU A 55 -16.73 -8.49 -0.86
CA GLU A 55 -16.11 -9.07 -2.05
C GLU A 55 -14.58 -9.20 -1.90
N ALA A 56 -13.90 -8.25 -1.24
CA ALA A 56 -12.45 -8.22 -1.15
C ALA A 56 -11.86 -8.99 0.05
N ALA A 57 -12.61 -9.22 1.13
CA ALA A 57 -12.06 -9.66 2.42
C ALA A 57 -11.21 -10.92 2.33
N GLU A 58 -11.77 -12.00 1.78
CA GLU A 58 -11.06 -13.29 1.67
C GLU A 58 -9.79 -13.17 0.82
N HIS A 59 -9.84 -12.39 -0.24
CA HIS A 59 -8.76 -12.24 -1.20
C HIS A 59 -7.62 -11.39 -0.65
N ILE A 60 -7.93 -10.31 0.08
CA ILE A 60 -6.94 -9.48 0.80
C ILE A 60 -6.31 -10.30 1.92
N GLU A 61 -7.11 -11.01 2.72
CA GLU A 61 -6.60 -11.87 3.80
C GLU A 61 -5.69 -12.96 3.24
N THR A 62 -6.04 -13.56 2.11
CA THR A 62 -5.21 -14.56 1.42
C THR A 62 -3.90 -13.96 0.93
N LEU A 63 -3.91 -12.76 0.34
CA LEU A 63 -2.70 -12.07 -0.07
C LEU A 63 -1.72 -11.92 1.10
N PHE A 64 -2.18 -11.34 2.21
CA PHE A 64 -1.28 -11.03 3.33
C PHE A 64 -0.91 -12.24 4.19
N ASN A 65 -1.79 -13.24 4.32
CA ASN A 65 -1.53 -14.39 5.17
C ASN A 65 -0.85 -15.57 4.47
N HIS A 66 -0.98 -15.66 3.13
CA HIS A 66 -0.44 -16.78 2.37
C HIS A 66 0.61 -16.38 1.33
N PHE A 67 0.34 -15.36 0.50
CA PHE A 67 1.26 -15.01 -0.58
C PHE A 67 2.46 -14.21 -0.10
N PHE A 68 2.29 -13.38 0.95
CA PHE A 68 3.41 -12.69 1.59
C PHE A 68 4.10 -13.52 2.69
N HIS A 69 3.83 -14.81 2.76
CA HIS A 69 4.51 -15.70 3.68
C HIS A 69 5.90 -16.10 3.14
N ILE A 70 6.76 -15.08 3.01
CA ILE A 70 8.16 -15.28 2.60
C ILE A 70 8.97 -15.55 3.87
N PRO A 71 9.77 -16.64 3.91
CA PRO A 71 10.71 -16.85 5.01
C PRO A 71 11.61 -15.64 5.21
N PHE A 72 11.78 -15.26 6.47
CA PHE A 72 12.51 -14.04 6.86
C PHE A 72 13.94 -14.01 6.30
N GLU A 73 14.57 -15.17 6.22
CA GLU A 73 15.92 -15.37 5.70
C GLU A 73 16.07 -14.97 4.23
N PHE A 74 14.99 -15.07 3.46
CA PHE A 74 14.97 -14.64 2.05
C PHE A 74 14.70 -13.14 1.87
N LEU A 75 14.01 -12.52 2.83
CA LEU A 75 13.79 -11.07 2.81
C LEU A 75 15.07 -10.31 3.20
N PHE A 76 15.89 -10.89 4.06
CA PHE A 76 17.07 -10.25 4.63
C PHE A 76 18.30 -11.17 4.58
N PRO A 77 18.83 -11.41 3.38
CA PRO A 77 20.00 -12.27 3.24
C PRO A 77 21.20 -11.67 4.01
N PRO A 78 22.06 -12.53 4.58
CA PRO A 78 23.24 -12.09 5.30
C PRO A 78 24.13 -11.15 4.47
N GLY A 79 24.61 -10.08 5.09
CA GLY A 79 25.48 -9.10 4.43
C GLY A 79 24.76 -7.92 3.77
N TYR A 80 23.45 -7.98 3.57
CA TYR A 80 22.67 -6.88 2.99
C TYR A 80 21.98 -6.02 4.06
N THR A 81 21.75 -6.57 5.23
CA THR A 81 21.05 -5.87 6.32
C THR A 81 21.97 -5.74 7.54
N GLY A 82 22.13 -4.54 8.04
CA GLY A 82 22.91 -4.29 9.26
C GLY A 82 22.22 -4.90 10.49
N ILE A 83 23.04 -5.33 11.47
CA ILE A 83 22.57 -5.97 12.71
C ILE A 83 21.47 -5.14 13.43
N PRO A 84 21.60 -3.81 13.60
CA PRO A 84 20.55 -3.02 14.26
C PRO A 84 19.21 -3.03 13.51
N SER A 85 19.25 -3.03 12.17
CA SER A 85 18.04 -3.12 11.35
C SER A 85 17.39 -4.50 11.47
N LEU A 86 18.19 -5.56 11.46
CA LEU A 86 17.71 -6.92 11.64
C LEU A 86 17.05 -7.10 13.02
N GLN A 87 17.65 -6.57 14.09
CA GLN A 87 17.09 -6.62 15.44
C GLN A 87 15.71 -5.93 15.51
N LYS A 88 15.58 -4.71 14.98
CA LYS A 88 14.31 -3.98 14.92
C LYS A 88 13.23 -4.75 14.18
N MET A 89 13.60 -5.42 13.11
CA MET A 89 12.66 -6.20 12.31
C MET A 89 12.24 -7.49 13.01
N MET A 90 13.13 -8.13 13.73
CA MET A 90 12.80 -9.29 14.58
C MET A 90 11.86 -8.89 15.73
N GLU A 91 12.07 -7.72 16.34
CA GLU A 91 11.15 -7.15 17.35
C GLU A 91 9.77 -6.85 16.75
N PHE A 92 9.73 -6.24 15.58
CA PHE A 92 8.50 -5.98 14.85
C PHE A 92 7.74 -7.28 14.54
N ARG A 93 8.43 -8.32 14.09
CA ARG A 93 7.85 -9.64 13.83
C ARG A 93 7.27 -10.28 15.10
N LYS A 94 7.95 -10.17 16.24
CA LYS A 94 7.42 -10.64 17.53
C LYS A 94 6.14 -9.89 17.93
N GLY A 95 6.06 -8.60 17.65
CA GLY A 95 4.89 -7.76 17.94
C GLY A 95 3.66 -8.04 17.06
N ILE A 96 3.85 -8.56 15.83
CA ILE A 96 2.72 -8.93 14.95
C ILE A 96 2.05 -10.24 15.42
N GLY A 97 2.78 -11.08 16.17
CA GLY A 97 2.26 -12.37 16.63
C GLY A 97 2.09 -13.41 15.51
N THR A 98 1.46 -14.53 15.84
CA THR A 98 1.13 -15.62 14.90
C THR A 98 -0.32 -15.55 14.41
N SER A 99 -1.07 -14.53 14.81
CA SER A 99 -2.48 -14.36 14.43
C SER A 99 -2.61 -13.99 12.95
N LYS A 100 -3.58 -14.60 12.28
CA LYS A 100 -3.91 -14.22 10.91
C LYS A 100 -4.42 -12.79 10.88
N LEU A 101 -3.91 -12.01 9.91
CA LEU A 101 -4.36 -10.65 9.64
C LEU A 101 -5.77 -10.68 9.04
N LYS A 102 -6.65 -9.86 9.58
CA LYS A 102 -8.03 -9.69 9.09
C LYS A 102 -8.13 -8.42 8.25
N LEU A 103 -9.14 -8.36 7.35
CA LEU A 103 -9.36 -7.20 6.52
C LEU A 103 -9.45 -5.92 7.35
N ASP A 104 -10.16 -5.94 8.47
CA ASP A 104 -10.32 -4.77 9.31
C ASP A 104 -9.00 -4.26 9.90
N ASP A 105 -8.10 -5.16 10.30
CA ASP A 105 -6.76 -4.81 10.77
C ASP A 105 -5.92 -4.20 9.65
N LEU A 106 -5.96 -4.81 8.46
CA LEU A 106 -5.24 -4.35 7.28
C LEU A 106 -5.76 -2.99 6.81
N PHE A 107 -7.08 -2.81 6.80
CA PHE A 107 -7.73 -1.55 6.45
C PHE A 107 -7.38 -0.44 7.45
N ALA A 108 -7.46 -0.73 8.76
CA ALA A 108 -7.15 0.24 9.81
C ALA A 108 -5.68 0.69 9.77
N ARG A 109 -4.77 -0.18 9.38
CA ARG A 109 -3.34 0.14 9.19
C ARG A 109 -3.04 0.82 7.85
N GLY A 110 -4.01 0.85 6.93
CA GLY A 110 -3.81 1.37 5.57
C GLY A 110 -2.94 0.49 4.67
N ASN A 111 -2.95 -0.82 4.91
CA ASN A 111 -2.27 -1.79 4.03
C ASN A 111 -3.04 -2.07 2.73
N CYS A 112 -4.30 -1.67 2.67
CA CYS A 112 -5.15 -1.78 1.49
C CYS A 112 -6.20 -0.66 1.50
N ILE A 113 -6.76 -0.38 0.32
CA ILE A 113 -7.87 0.55 0.14
C ILE A 113 -9.03 -0.23 -0.46
N VAL A 114 -10.13 -0.35 0.28
CA VAL A 114 -11.31 -1.12 -0.11
C VAL A 114 -12.55 -0.29 0.18
N GLY A 115 -13.37 -0.02 -0.84
CA GLY A 115 -14.56 0.79 -0.63
C GLY A 115 -15.27 1.24 -1.90
N SER A 116 -16.22 2.16 -1.71
CA SER A 116 -16.85 2.87 -2.82
C SER A 116 -15.85 3.78 -3.54
N PRO A 117 -16.15 4.25 -4.77
CA PRO A 117 -15.28 5.20 -5.48
C PRO A 117 -14.89 6.42 -4.64
N ASP A 118 -15.83 7.01 -3.89
CA ASP A 118 -15.55 8.16 -3.05
C ASP A 118 -14.65 7.83 -1.86
N THR A 119 -14.82 6.66 -1.25
CA THR A 119 -13.95 6.18 -0.17
C THR A 119 -12.53 5.96 -0.68
N VAL A 120 -12.38 5.31 -1.84
CA VAL A 120 -11.07 5.04 -2.45
C VAL A 120 -10.37 6.35 -2.82
N TYR A 121 -11.09 7.28 -3.48
CA TYR A 121 -10.56 8.60 -3.81
C TYR A 121 -10.09 9.34 -2.54
N SER A 122 -10.95 9.44 -1.52
CA SER A 122 -10.63 10.16 -0.29
C SER A 122 -9.41 9.62 0.43
N LYS A 123 -9.22 8.28 0.42
CA LYS A 123 -8.03 7.66 1.03
C LYS A 123 -6.75 7.95 0.25
N ILE A 124 -6.79 7.98 -1.07
CA ILE A 124 -5.64 8.34 -1.89
C ILE A 124 -5.32 9.82 -1.71
N ALA A 125 -6.32 10.71 -1.77
CA ALA A 125 -6.19 12.15 -1.59
C ALA A 125 -5.59 12.48 -0.20
N GLU A 126 -6.04 11.82 0.87
CA GLU A 126 -5.49 12.01 2.21
C GLU A 126 -3.97 11.79 2.28
N ILE A 127 -3.46 10.76 1.60
CA ILE A 127 -2.02 10.47 1.59
C ILE A 127 -1.29 11.42 0.63
N HIS A 128 -1.90 11.76 -0.50
CA HIS A 128 -1.38 12.77 -1.42
C HIS A 128 -1.18 14.11 -0.73
N ASP A 129 -2.18 14.62 0.00
CA ASP A 129 -2.12 15.90 0.70
C ASP A 129 -0.99 15.95 1.74
N LYS A 130 -0.69 14.81 2.36
CA LYS A 130 0.39 14.71 3.37
C LYS A 130 1.78 14.58 2.76
N THR A 131 1.91 14.02 1.57
CA THR A 131 3.22 13.65 1.01
C THR A 131 3.54 14.35 -0.30
N GLY A 132 2.53 14.76 -1.07
CA GLY A 132 2.69 15.31 -2.42
C GLY A 132 3.13 14.27 -3.44
N PHE A 133 2.92 12.96 -3.20
CA PHE A 133 3.29 11.92 -4.17
C PHE A 133 2.45 12.05 -5.44
N GLN A 134 3.05 11.77 -6.60
CA GLN A 134 2.38 11.84 -7.90
C GLN A 134 2.34 10.51 -8.65
N ILE A 135 2.91 9.46 -8.08
CA ILE A 135 2.87 8.14 -8.70
C ILE A 135 1.99 7.22 -7.87
N MET A 136 0.78 6.90 -8.38
CA MET A 136 -0.10 5.89 -7.78
C MET A 136 -0.06 4.60 -8.61
N MET A 137 0.28 3.49 -7.97
CA MET A 137 0.28 2.15 -8.58
C MET A 137 -0.71 1.25 -7.84
N PRO A 138 -2.00 1.29 -8.17
CA PRO A 138 -2.99 0.44 -7.53
C PRO A 138 -2.76 -1.01 -7.96
N MET A 139 -2.63 -1.92 -6.98
CA MET A 139 -2.69 -3.34 -7.26
C MET A 139 -4.17 -3.74 -7.28
N ILE A 140 -4.75 -3.86 -8.48
CA ILE A 140 -6.18 -4.17 -8.65
C ILE A 140 -6.42 -5.68 -8.67
N GLN A 141 -5.43 -6.47 -9.11
CA GLN A 141 -5.48 -7.93 -9.00
C GLN A 141 -4.60 -8.39 -7.85
N PHE A 142 -5.17 -9.09 -6.90
CA PHE A 142 -4.45 -9.59 -5.73
C PHE A 142 -5.11 -10.86 -5.16
N GLY A 143 -4.29 -11.65 -4.46
CA GLY A 143 -4.75 -12.87 -3.80
C GLY A 143 -5.42 -13.83 -4.78
N THR A 144 -6.64 -14.20 -4.46
CA THR A 144 -7.47 -15.14 -5.21
C THR A 144 -8.67 -14.48 -5.88
N LEU A 145 -8.61 -13.15 -6.13
CA LEU A 145 -9.69 -12.44 -6.84
C LEU A 145 -10.02 -13.12 -8.17
N THR A 146 -11.31 -13.34 -8.39
CA THR A 146 -11.79 -13.89 -9.66
C THR A 146 -11.72 -12.85 -10.77
N ASP A 147 -11.63 -13.30 -12.01
CA ASP A 147 -11.56 -12.45 -13.19
C ASP A 147 -12.72 -11.43 -13.26
N ASP A 148 -13.94 -11.85 -12.91
CA ASP A 148 -15.11 -10.96 -12.91
C ASP A 148 -15.00 -9.85 -11.86
N LEU A 149 -14.52 -10.15 -10.65
CA LEU A 149 -14.30 -9.15 -9.60
C LEU A 149 -13.17 -8.18 -9.98
N VAL A 150 -12.10 -8.69 -10.60
CA VAL A 150 -11.00 -7.85 -11.13
C VAL A 150 -11.51 -6.89 -12.18
N LYS A 151 -12.27 -7.38 -13.18
CA LYS A 151 -12.83 -6.53 -14.25
C LYS A 151 -13.76 -5.47 -13.69
N LYS A 152 -14.69 -5.86 -12.81
CA LYS A 152 -15.64 -4.96 -12.15
C LYS A 152 -14.91 -3.83 -11.42
N SER A 153 -13.98 -4.19 -10.53
CA SER A 153 -13.22 -3.21 -9.74
C SER A 153 -12.33 -2.32 -10.62
N THR A 154 -11.70 -2.89 -11.66
CA THR A 154 -10.87 -2.13 -12.60
C THR A 154 -11.69 -1.09 -13.34
N GLN A 155 -12.86 -1.48 -13.84
CA GLN A 155 -13.74 -0.58 -14.57
C GLN A 155 -14.20 0.58 -13.67
N MET A 156 -14.70 0.28 -12.47
CA MET A 156 -15.13 1.32 -11.53
C MET A 156 -13.98 2.25 -11.11
N TYR A 157 -12.78 1.71 -10.89
CA TYR A 157 -11.60 2.53 -10.61
C TYR A 157 -11.28 3.47 -11.77
N ALA A 158 -11.28 2.96 -13.00
CA ALA A 158 -10.97 3.75 -14.19
C ALA A 158 -12.01 4.83 -14.49
N GLU A 159 -13.29 4.53 -14.29
CA GLU A 159 -14.38 5.44 -14.65
C GLU A 159 -14.70 6.45 -13.55
N GLU A 160 -14.59 6.07 -12.28
CA GLU A 160 -15.08 6.87 -11.16
C GLU A 160 -14.00 7.41 -10.20
N VAL A 161 -12.81 6.78 -10.16
CA VAL A 161 -11.72 7.19 -9.27
C VAL A 161 -10.63 7.94 -10.04
N MET A 162 -10.08 7.34 -11.10
CA MET A 162 -8.97 7.93 -11.87
C MET A 162 -9.22 9.36 -12.35
N PRO A 163 -10.40 9.71 -12.89
CA PRO A 163 -10.65 11.08 -13.36
C PRO A 163 -10.53 12.13 -12.24
N LYS A 164 -10.93 11.76 -11.01
CA LYS A 164 -10.83 12.64 -9.84
C LYS A 164 -9.37 12.79 -9.37
N LEU A 165 -8.56 11.75 -9.49
CA LEU A 165 -7.13 11.78 -9.12
C LEU A 165 -6.31 12.70 -10.02
N GLY A 166 -6.68 12.83 -11.28
CA GLY A 166 -6.01 13.73 -12.23
C GLY A 166 -6.13 15.23 -11.88
N SER A 167 -6.95 15.58 -10.88
CA SER A 167 -7.11 16.95 -10.38
C SER A 167 -6.38 17.19 -9.05
N LEU A 168 -5.70 16.21 -8.49
CA LEU A 168 -4.81 16.33 -7.33
C LEU A 168 -3.41 16.82 -7.78
#